data_279b0fe1951fcaeee93920f23de714a5
#
_entry.id   279b0fe1951fcaeee93920f23de714a5
#
_cell.length_a   1.000
_cell.length_b   1.000
_cell.length_c   1.000
_cell.angle_alpha   90.00
_cell.angle_beta   90.00
_cell.angle_gamma   90.00
#
_symmetry.space_group_name_H-M   'P 1'
#
loop_
_entity.id
_entity.type
_entity.pdbx_description
1 polymer ?
#
loop_
_entity_poly.entity_id
_entity_poly.type
_entity_poly.pdbx_seq_one_letter_code
_entity_poly.pdbx_strand_id
1 'polypeptide(L)'
;MVKKEKSVVIKAGLEIHQQLDTGKLFCRCPSILRKDEPDWIVHRKLHAVAGEKGDIDIAAQHETLQNKEFIYQGYKDTNCLIEFDEQPPLEIDKEALKIGIQIALLLNCKILPVTQIMRKTVLD
;
A
#
# COMPACT_ATOMS: atom_id res chain seq x y z
N MET A 1 -1.45 2.02 53.80
CA MET A 1 -0.89 1.64 52.49
C MET A 1 -1.91 2.02 51.44
N VAL A 2 -1.72 3.13 50.73
CA VAL A 2 -2.63 3.57 49.64
C VAL A 2 -2.26 2.77 48.39
N LYS A 3 -3.14 1.92 47.91
CA LYS A 3 -2.97 1.25 46.62
C LYS A 3 -2.99 2.30 45.49
N LYS A 4 -1.83 2.52 44.86
CA LYS A 4 -1.75 3.29 43.61
C LYS A 4 -2.59 2.58 42.57
N GLU A 5 -3.72 3.16 42.17
CA GLU A 5 -4.48 2.72 41.01
C GLU A 5 -3.58 2.85 39.77
N LYS A 6 -3.34 1.73 39.10
CA LYS A 6 -2.65 1.73 37.81
C LYS A 6 -3.62 2.31 36.78
N SER A 7 -3.37 3.52 36.31
CA SER A 7 -4.09 4.07 35.17
C SER A 7 -3.81 3.22 33.94
N VAL A 8 -4.85 2.70 33.32
CA VAL A 8 -4.76 1.98 32.04
C VAL A 8 -4.75 3.02 30.94
N VAL A 9 -3.67 3.07 30.16
CA VAL A 9 -3.57 3.93 28.97
C VAL A 9 -3.94 3.08 27.73
N ILE A 10 -5.04 3.45 27.09
CA ILE A 10 -5.44 2.82 25.85
C ILE A 10 -4.82 3.61 24.70
N LYS A 11 -4.15 2.91 23.77
CA LYS A 11 -3.67 3.45 22.52
C LYS A 11 -4.40 2.73 21.37
N ALA A 12 -4.92 3.47 20.43
CA ALA A 12 -5.59 2.94 19.25
C ALA A 12 -4.94 3.52 17.99
N GLY A 13 -4.87 2.73 16.94
CA GLY A 13 -4.50 3.15 15.60
C GLY A 13 -5.73 3.10 14.69
N LEU A 14 -5.74 3.94 13.68
CA LEU A 14 -6.78 3.96 12.66
C LEU A 14 -6.13 3.93 11.28
N GLU A 15 -6.56 3.00 10.43
CA GLU A 15 -6.25 2.98 9.00
C GLU A 15 -7.52 3.28 8.21
N ILE A 16 -7.40 4.19 7.25
CA ILE A 16 -8.51 4.58 6.37
C ILE A 16 -8.08 4.32 4.94
N HIS A 17 -8.86 3.49 4.23
CA HIS A 17 -8.69 3.22 2.82
C HIS A 17 -9.83 3.89 2.05
N GLN A 18 -9.48 4.86 1.21
CA GLN A 18 -10.43 5.58 0.39
C GLN A 18 -9.88 5.76 -1.01
N GLN A 19 -10.64 5.31 -2.01
CA GLN A 19 -10.34 5.63 -3.39
C GLN A 19 -10.77 7.08 -3.67
N LEU A 20 -9.82 7.87 -4.19
CA LEU A 20 -10.05 9.25 -4.58
C LEU A 20 -10.38 9.34 -6.07
N ASP A 21 -11.12 10.37 -6.46
CA ASP A 21 -11.37 10.72 -7.86
C ASP A 21 -10.16 11.48 -8.45
N THR A 22 -9.02 10.79 -8.46
CA THR A 22 -7.74 11.25 -8.99
C THR A 22 -7.16 10.14 -9.86
N GLY A 23 -5.97 10.33 -10.42
CA GLY A 23 -5.19 9.23 -10.99
C GLY A 23 -4.73 8.24 -9.91
N LYS A 24 -4.13 7.14 -10.32
CA LYS A 24 -3.52 6.20 -9.37
C LYS A 24 -2.33 6.84 -8.67
N LEU A 25 -2.08 6.46 -7.41
CA LEU A 25 -1.15 7.16 -6.53
C LEU A 25 0.30 7.16 -7.05
N PHE A 26 0.76 6.07 -7.65
CA PHE A 26 2.17 5.85 -7.95
C PHE A 26 2.44 5.49 -9.40
N CYS A 27 1.46 5.67 -10.28
CA CYS A 27 1.61 5.58 -11.73
C CYS A 27 0.73 6.65 -12.41
N ARG A 28 0.71 6.65 -13.74
CA ARG A 28 -0.09 7.64 -14.52
C ARG A 28 -1.36 7.02 -15.11
N CYS A 29 -1.68 5.78 -14.73
CA CYS A 29 -2.88 5.12 -15.19
C CYS A 29 -4.12 5.72 -14.51
N PRO A 30 -5.26 5.75 -15.21
CA PRO A 30 -6.52 6.21 -14.63
C PRO A 30 -6.99 5.27 -13.52
N SER A 31 -7.59 5.84 -12.46
CA SER A 31 -8.16 5.12 -11.34
C SER A 31 -9.62 4.77 -11.63
N ILE A 32 -9.85 3.73 -12.42
CA ILE A 32 -11.18 3.28 -12.86
C ILE A 32 -11.46 1.90 -12.29
N LEU A 33 -12.65 1.74 -11.68
CA LEU A 33 -13.12 0.42 -11.26
C LEU A 33 -13.58 -0.37 -12.47
N ARG A 34 -12.93 -1.50 -12.72
CA ARG A 34 -13.26 -2.41 -13.83
C ARG A 34 -14.27 -3.44 -13.37
N LYS A 35 -15.18 -3.82 -14.30
CA LYS A 35 -16.15 -4.90 -14.12
C LYS A 35 -16.17 -5.85 -15.32
N ASP A 36 -15.39 -5.54 -16.32
CA ASP A 36 -15.19 -6.29 -17.56
C ASP A 36 -14.08 -7.34 -17.40
N GLU A 37 -14.01 -8.28 -18.33
CA GLU A 37 -12.96 -9.29 -18.37
C GLU A 37 -11.59 -8.64 -18.59
N PRO A 38 -10.53 -9.15 -17.97
CA PRO A 38 -9.18 -8.61 -18.15
C PRO A 38 -8.65 -8.87 -19.58
N ASP A 39 -7.86 -7.94 -20.10
CA ASP A 39 -7.18 -8.09 -21.38
C ASP A 39 -6.09 -9.16 -21.36
N TRP A 40 -5.47 -9.37 -20.19
CA TRP A 40 -4.44 -10.39 -19.97
C TRP A 40 -4.40 -10.88 -18.53
N ILE A 41 -3.82 -12.06 -18.35
CA ILE A 41 -3.58 -12.67 -17.05
C ILE A 41 -2.10 -13.02 -16.94
N VAL A 42 -1.48 -12.65 -15.82
CA VAL A 42 -0.08 -12.96 -15.50
C VAL A 42 0.00 -13.75 -14.21
N HIS A 43 0.71 -14.85 -14.23
CA HIS A 43 0.97 -15.70 -13.07
C HIS A 43 2.32 -15.37 -12.47
N ARG A 44 2.38 -15.07 -11.18
CA ARG A 44 3.61 -14.75 -10.46
C ARG A 44 3.69 -15.48 -9.13
N LYS A 45 4.90 -15.86 -8.77
CA LYS A 45 5.20 -16.35 -7.43
C LYS A 45 5.72 -15.22 -6.56
N LEU A 46 5.38 -15.25 -5.27
CA LEU A 46 5.93 -14.32 -4.30
C LEU A 46 7.43 -14.55 -4.14
N HIS A 47 8.21 -13.47 -4.21
CA HIS A 47 9.63 -13.45 -3.85
C HIS A 47 9.82 -12.49 -2.69
N ALA A 48 10.26 -13.03 -1.54
CA ALA A 48 10.65 -12.18 -0.42
C ALA A 48 11.91 -11.39 -0.80
N VAL A 49 11.85 -10.07 -0.65
CA VAL A 49 12.95 -9.15 -0.95
C VAL A 49 13.55 -8.66 0.35
N ALA A 50 14.89 -8.60 0.40
CA ALA A 50 15.60 -8.02 1.54
C ALA A 50 15.34 -6.52 1.62
N GLY A 51 15.10 -6.02 2.85
CA GLY A 51 15.04 -4.59 3.13
C GLY A 51 16.43 -3.92 3.00
N GLU A 52 16.48 -2.60 3.21
CA GLU A 52 17.71 -1.82 3.11
C GLU A 52 18.85 -2.31 4.02
N LYS A 53 18.51 -2.96 5.14
CA LYS A 53 19.49 -3.56 6.09
C LYS A 53 19.87 -5.00 5.74
N GLY A 54 19.35 -5.55 4.66
CA GLY A 54 19.57 -6.95 4.29
C GLY A 54 18.68 -7.96 5.01
N ASP A 55 17.84 -7.51 5.93
CA ASP A 55 16.89 -8.38 6.63
C ASP A 55 15.69 -8.67 5.75
N ILE A 56 15.26 -9.91 5.72
CA ILE A 56 14.04 -10.33 5.04
C ILE A 56 12.95 -10.45 6.10
N ASP A 57 11.78 -9.86 5.83
CA ASP A 57 10.62 -9.97 6.70
C ASP A 57 10.24 -11.45 6.92
N ILE A 58 10.09 -11.84 8.19
CA ILE A 58 9.82 -13.23 8.58
C ILE A 58 8.47 -13.70 8.03
N ALA A 59 7.45 -12.83 7.99
CA ALA A 59 6.16 -13.15 7.43
C ALA A 59 6.27 -13.36 5.91
N ALA A 60 7.01 -12.50 5.20
CA ALA A 60 7.27 -12.64 3.77
C ALA A 60 8.04 -13.93 3.46
N GLN A 61 9.01 -14.32 4.30
CA GLN A 61 9.70 -15.62 4.18
C GLN A 61 8.73 -16.79 4.33
N HIS A 62 7.88 -16.74 5.34
CA HIS A 62 6.89 -17.80 5.60
C HIS A 62 5.93 -17.96 4.42
N GLU A 63 5.40 -16.87 3.88
CA GLU A 63 4.52 -16.88 2.72
C GLU A 63 5.21 -17.37 1.44
N THR A 64 6.49 -17.02 1.27
CA THR A 64 7.29 -17.54 0.15
C THR A 64 7.45 -19.06 0.22
N LEU A 65 7.60 -19.62 1.43
CA LEU A 65 7.70 -21.06 1.65
C LEU A 65 6.39 -21.80 1.33
N GLN A 66 5.23 -21.13 1.44
CA GLN A 66 3.93 -21.69 1.03
C GLN A 66 3.79 -21.84 -0.48
N ASN A 67 4.73 -21.29 -1.27
CA ASN A 67 4.74 -21.38 -2.73
C ASN A 67 3.42 -20.93 -3.39
N LYS A 68 2.77 -19.91 -2.80
CA LYS A 68 1.54 -19.32 -3.34
C LYS A 68 1.79 -18.72 -4.72
N GLU A 69 0.83 -18.88 -5.61
CA GLU A 69 0.80 -18.24 -6.91
C GLU A 69 -0.22 -17.10 -6.91
N PHE A 70 0.20 -15.95 -7.42
CA PHE A 70 -0.65 -14.77 -7.57
C PHE A 70 -1.06 -14.63 -9.03
N ILE A 71 -2.35 -14.44 -9.24
CA ILE A 71 -2.93 -14.22 -10.56
C ILE A 71 -3.23 -12.74 -10.71
N TYR A 72 -2.44 -12.06 -11.54
CA TYR A 72 -2.64 -10.65 -11.88
C TYR A 72 -3.56 -10.53 -13.08
N GLN A 73 -4.64 -9.78 -12.92
CA GLN A 73 -5.54 -9.43 -14.00
C GLN A 73 -5.23 -8.01 -14.48
N GLY A 74 -4.97 -7.85 -15.76
CA GLY A 74 -4.52 -6.58 -16.33
C GLY A 74 -5.41 -6.07 -17.44
N TYR A 75 -5.47 -4.74 -17.56
CA TYR A 75 -6.23 -3.99 -18.57
C TYR A 75 -5.32 -2.98 -19.26
N LYS A 76 -5.36 -2.90 -20.59
CA LYS A 76 -4.47 -2.05 -21.41
C LYS A 76 -4.54 -0.57 -21.07
N ASP A 77 -5.73 -0.11 -20.73
CA ASP A 77 -6.03 1.30 -20.53
C ASP A 77 -5.88 1.76 -19.06
N THR A 78 -5.77 0.83 -18.11
CA THR A 78 -5.72 1.17 -16.69
C THR A 78 -4.54 0.56 -15.94
N ASN A 79 -3.72 -0.28 -16.59
CA ASN A 79 -2.56 -0.89 -15.95
C ASN A 79 -1.27 -0.62 -16.73
N CYS A 80 -0.17 -0.54 -16.00
CA CYS A 80 1.20 -0.46 -16.53
C CYS A 80 2.13 -1.39 -15.75
N LEU A 81 3.41 -1.41 -16.10
CA LEU A 81 4.39 -2.29 -15.48
C LEU A 81 4.59 -2.05 -13.98
N ILE A 82 4.21 -0.88 -13.48
CA ILE A 82 4.29 -0.57 -12.04
C ILE A 82 3.34 -1.45 -11.23
N GLU A 83 2.09 -1.66 -11.71
CA GLU A 83 1.12 -2.52 -11.04
C GLU A 83 1.51 -4.01 -11.09
N PHE A 84 2.32 -4.38 -12.07
CA PHE A 84 2.84 -5.75 -12.21
C PHE A 84 4.18 -5.96 -11.50
N ASP A 85 4.63 -5.01 -10.69
CA ASP A 85 5.92 -5.04 -9.97
C ASP A 85 7.16 -5.15 -10.87
N GLU A 86 7.05 -4.72 -12.11
CA GLU A 86 8.15 -4.74 -13.11
C GLU A 86 8.89 -3.41 -13.20
N GLN A 87 8.34 -2.35 -12.62
CA GLN A 87 8.97 -1.03 -12.54
C GLN A 87 8.79 -0.43 -11.14
N PRO A 88 9.74 0.40 -10.68
CA PRO A 88 9.59 1.13 -9.43
C PRO A 88 8.41 2.12 -9.49
N PRO A 89 7.77 2.43 -8.34
CA PRO A 89 6.71 3.42 -8.28
C PRO A 89 7.23 4.80 -8.71
N LEU A 90 6.35 5.57 -9.35
CA LEU A 90 6.60 6.99 -9.61
C LEU A 90 6.36 7.82 -8.34
N GLU A 91 6.68 9.11 -8.42
CA GLU A 91 6.28 10.07 -7.37
C GLU A 91 4.77 10.01 -7.14
N ILE A 92 4.38 10.22 -5.88
CA ILE A 92 2.98 10.25 -5.48
C ILE A 92 2.18 11.27 -6.32
N ASP A 93 0.96 10.92 -6.67
CA ASP A 93 0.03 11.84 -7.31
C ASP A 93 -0.18 13.08 -6.44
N LYS A 94 0.11 14.26 -7.01
CA LYS A 94 0.12 15.52 -6.26
C LYS A 94 -1.28 15.97 -5.84
N GLU A 95 -2.29 15.64 -6.63
CA GLU A 95 -3.69 15.98 -6.31
C GLU A 95 -4.19 15.10 -5.17
N ALA A 96 -3.95 13.80 -5.23
CA ALA A 96 -4.27 12.89 -4.14
C ALA A 96 -3.55 13.26 -2.84
N LEU A 97 -2.26 13.62 -2.92
CA LEU A 97 -1.50 14.09 -1.75
C LEU A 97 -2.11 15.36 -1.15
N LYS A 98 -2.50 16.32 -2.00
CA LYS A 98 -3.16 17.57 -1.54
C LYS A 98 -4.46 17.28 -0.81
N ILE A 99 -5.29 16.38 -1.34
CA ILE A 99 -6.54 15.95 -0.70
C ILE A 99 -6.25 15.29 0.65
N GLY A 100 -5.28 14.38 0.70
CA GLY A 100 -4.87 13.72 1.94
C GLY A 100 -4.41 14.71 3.01
N ILE A 101 -3.61 15.70 2.64
CA ILE A 101 -3.18 16.78 3.55
C ILE A 101 -4.37 17.62 4.02
N GLN A 102 -5.31 17.97 3.14
CA GLN A 102 -6.52 18.72 3.52
C GLN A 102 -7.36 17.95 4.55
N ILE A 103 -7.56 16.64 4.34
CA ILE A 103 -8.28 15.80 5.30
C ILE A 103 -7.56 15.76 6.64
N ALA A 104 -6.23 15.57 6.63
CA ALA A 104 -5.44 15.56 7.85
C ALA A 104 -5.53 16.87 8.64
N LEU A 105 -5.52 18.01 7.95
CA LEU A 105 -5.69 19.33 8.58
C LEU A 105 -7.10 19.51 9.16
N LEU A 106 -8.14 19.09 8.44
CA LEU A 106 -9.53 19.15 8.93
C LEU A 106 -9.75 18.29 10.17
N LEU A 107 -9.05 17.16 10.27
CA LEU A 107 -9.06 16.28 11.43
C LEU A 107 -8.09 16.70 12.55
N ASN A 108 -7.41 17.83 12.38
CA ASN A 108 -6.41 18.34 13.31
C ASN A 108 -5.26 17.34 13.58
N CYS A 109 -4.87 16.59 12.55
CA CYS A 109 -3.78 15.63 12.62
C CYS A 109 -2.42 16.32 12.57
N LYS A 110 -1.43 15.73 13.24
CA LYS A 110 -0.03 16.12 13.09
C LYS A 110 0.53 15.49 11.82
N ILE A 111 0.81 16.30 10.81
CA ILE A 111 1.40 15.85 9.56
C ILE A 111 2.91 15.69 9.73
N LEU A 112 3.45 14.55 9.33
CA LEU A 112 4.90 14.32 9.31
C LEU A 112 5.53 15.02 8.10
N PRO A 113 6.72 15.63 8.25
CA PRO A 113 7.37 16.38 7.16
C PRO A 113 7.92 15.51 6.04
N VAL A 114 8.08 14.22 6.30
CA VAL A 114 8.63 13.26 5.32
C VAL A 114 7.65 12.11 5.15
N THR A 115 7.34 11.79 3.89
CA THR A 115 6.54 10.64 3.51
C THR A 115 7.42 9.70 2.70
N GLN A 116 7.66 8.51 3.22
CA GLN A 116 8.39 7.47 2.52
C GLN A 116 7.40 6.57 1.75
N ILE A 117 7.68 6.35 0.47
CA ILE A 117 6.90 5.47 -0.39
C ILE A 117 7.55 4.09 -0.36
N MET A 118 6.78 3.07 -0.04
CA MET A 118 7.24 1.69 -0.01
C MET A 118 6.20 0.79 -0.68
N ARG A 119 6.67 -0.32 -1.27
CA ARG A 119 5.80 -1.42 -1.66
C ARG A 119 5.49 -2.29 -0.47
N LYS A 120 4.23 -2.64 -0.33
CA LYS A 120 3.78 -3.63 0.64
C LYS A 120 3.69 -4.99 -0.04
N THR A 121 4.31 -6.00 0.55
CA THR A 121 4.11 -7.39 0.14
C THR A 121 2.70 -7.84 0.56
N VAL A 122 1.98 -8.45 -0.37
CA VAL A 122 0.66 -9.05 -0.08
C VAL A 122 0.91 -10.36 0.68
N LEU A 123 0.37 -10.47 1.88
CA LEU A 123 0.53 -11.63 2.76
C LEU A 123 -0.79 -12.41 2.95
N ASP A 124 -1.93 -11.82 2.61
CA ASP A 124 -3.28 -12.38 2.83
C ASP A 124 -3.87 -12.97 1.54
#